data_8e86091b845e04d98fb588fecd6904ff
#
_entry.id   8e86091b845e04d98fb588fecd6904ff
#
_cell.length_a   1.000
_cell.length_b   1.000
_cell.length_c   1.000
_cell.angle_alpha   90.00
_cell.angle_beta   90.00
_cell.angle_gamma   90.00
#
_symmetry.space_group_name_H-M   'P 1'
#
loop_
_entity.id
_entity.type
_entity.pdbx_description
1 polymer ?
#
loop_
_entity_poly.entity_id
_entity_poly.type
_entity_poly.pdbx_seq_one_letter_code
_entity_poly.pdbx_strand_id
1 'polypeptide(L)'
;YIETFEQNNTSKDILSNEVNDIVYVAPTSYGKSSLVKDIIKKFKYDKIGIIVPTKSLLTQTYNDIKRLGLNYKLILHDEMYSEEHDRFIGILTQERATRLLSKYPIHFDLMVVDEAHNLFKDDSRSIILSRLILLNYSKNKKQRLIYLSPLVNDGNNLKLRQINSNFVIKGINHDLKTFEIYYWK
;
A
#
# COMPACT_ATOMS: atom_id res chain seq x y z
N TYR A 1 3.01 8.33 20.01
CA TYR A 1 3.67 7.20 19.33
C TYR A 1 5.16 7.51 19.26
N ILE A 2 5.98 6.67 19.86
CA ILE A 2 7.45 6.82 19.83
C ILE A 2 7.95 5.89 18.74
N GLU A 3 8.50 6.47 17.67
CA GLU A 3 9.17 5.69 16.62
C GLU A 3 10.52 5.19 17.14
N THR A 4 10.86 3.95 16.82
CA THR A 4 12.20 3.44 17.08
C THR A 4 13.19 4.07 16.09
N PHE A 5 14.46 4.09 16.45
CA PHE A 5 15.53 4.61 15.57
C PHE A 5 15.54 3.90 14.21
N GLU A 6 15.31 2.60 14.19
CA GLU A 6 15.24 1.81 12.95
C GLU A 6 14.02 2.17 12.08
N GLN A 7 12.85 2.38 12.69
CA GLN A 7 11.66 2.84 11.98
C GLN A 7 11.93 4.17 11.29
N ASN A 8 12.52 5.13 11.99
CA ASN A 8 12.82 6.45 11.46
C ASN A 8 13.83 6.38 10.30
N ASN A 9 14.90 5.60 10.43
CA ASN A 9 15.89 5.43 9.37
C ASN A 9 15.30 4.75 8.12
N THR A 10 14.55 3.67 8.31
CA THR A 10 13.89 2.97 7.20
C THR A 10 12.87 3.86 6.51
N SER A 11 12.09 4.64 7.25
CA SER A 11 11.14 5.61 6.69
C SER A 11 11.85 6.70 5.89
N LYS A 12 12.96 7.25 6.39
CA LYS A 12 13.79 8.23 5.66
C LYS A 12 14.34 7.65 4.36
N ASP A 13 14.85 6.44 4.38
CA ASP A 13 15.36 5.74 3.21
C ASP A 13 14.27 5.53 2.14
N ILE A 14 13.08 5.11 2.57
CA ILE A 14 11.93 4.93 1.68
C ILE A 14 11.51 6.27 1.08
N LEU A 15 11.47 7.30 1.91
CA LEU A 15 11.12 8.63 1.46
C LEU A 15 12.19 9.25 0.55
N SER A 16 13.46 8.90 0.66
CA SER A 16 14.51 9.34 -0.25
C SER A 16 14.45 8.67 -1.63
N ASN A 17 13.79 7.53 -1.73
CA ASN A 17 13.67 6.77 -2.97
C ASN A 17 12.43 7.22 -3.76
N GLU A 18 12.62 8.05 -4.78
CA GLU A 18 11.53 8.62 -5.58
C GLU A 18 11.16 7.79 -6.82
N VAL A 19 12.03 6.88 -7.24
CA VAL A 19 11.94 6.26 -8.57
C VAL A 19 11.47 4.81 -8.54
N ASN A 20 11.84 4.07 -7.49
CA ASN A 20 11.62 2.62 -7.47
C ASN A 20 10.32 2.24 -6.76
N ASP A 21 9.77 1.11 -7.15
CA ASP A 21 8.76 0.42 -6.36
C ASP A 21 9.37 -0.06 -5.03
N ILE A 22 8.54 -0.17 -4.01
CA ILE A 22 8.99 -0.48 -2.66
C ILE A 22 8.24 -1.69 -2.13
N VAL A 23 8.99 -2.62 -1.54
CA VAL A 23 8.44 -3.67 -0.68
C VAL A 23 8.89 -3.37 0.75
N TYR A 24 7.94 -3.01 1.60
CA TYR A 24 8.20 -2.76 3.01
C TYR A 24 7.69 -3.91 3.85
N VAL A 25 8.61 -4.64 4.43
CA VAL A 25 8.33 -5.79 5.30
C VAL A 25 8.53 -5.36 6.74
N ALA A 26 7.45 -5.32 7.51
CA ALA A 26 7.50 -4.95 8.92
C ALA A 26 6.32 -5.57 9.68
N PRO A 27 6.51 -5.97 10.95
CA PRO A 27 5.43 -6.47 11.80
C PRO A 27 4.24 -5.51 11.87
N THR A 28 3.05 -6.00 12.23
CA THR A 28 1.80 -5.21 12.20
C THR A 28 1.84 -3.95 13.05
N SER A 29 2.63 -3.91 14.12
CA SER A 29 2.77 -2.75 15.02
C SER A 29 3.87 -1.75 14.61
N TYR A 30 4.57 -1.99 13.50
CA TYR A 30 5.77 -1.22 13.11
C TYR A 30 5.48 0.00 12.21
N GLY A 31 4.36 0.69 12.43
CA GLY A 31 4.17 2.03 11.82
C GLY A 31 3.90 2.04 10.31
N LYS A 32 3.47 0.93 9.68
CA LYS A 32 3.12 0.88 8.24
C LYS A 32 2.16 1.99 7.83
N SER A 33 1.14 2.25 8.65
CA SER A 33 0.17 3.32 8.39
C SER A 33 0.78 4.72 8.50
N SER A 34 1.77 4.93 9.39
CA SER A 34 2.49 6.20 9.49
C SER A 34 3.31 6.45 8.22
N LEU A 35 4.03 5.42 7.76
CA LEU A 35 4.80 5.50 6.52
C LEU A 35 3.94 5.88 5.31
N VAL A 36 2.74 5.30 5.16
CA VAL A 36 1.80 5.66 4.07
C VAL A 36 1.43 7.13 4.13
N LYS A 37 1.14 7.66 5.34
CA LYS A 37 0.82 9.07 5.54
C LYS A 37 1.97 9.98 5.11
N ASP A 38 3.19 9.63 5.46
CA ASP A 38 4.39 10.41 5.13
C ASP A 38 4.69 10.37 3.62
N ILE A 39 4.49 9.22 2.98
CA ILE A 39 4.59 9.06 1.53
C ILE A 39 3.60 9.99 0.80
N ILE A 40 2.33 9.98 1.22
CA ILE A 40 1.28 10.82 0.61
C ILE A 40 1.62 12.31 0.77
N LYS A 41 2.09 12.73 1.94
CA LYS A 41 2.48 14.11 2.20
C LYS A 41 3.67 14.56 1.35
N LYS A 42 4.66 13.67 1.20
CA LYS A 42 5.92 14.01 0.52
C LYS A 42 5.77 14.05 -0.99
N PHE A 43 5.24 12.99 -1.58
CA PHE A 43 5.29 12.80 -3.04
C PHE A 43 4.15 13.47 -3.81
N LYS A 44 3.07 13.89 -3.16
CA LYS A 44 1.98 14.70 -3.72
C LYS A 44 1.42 14.18 -5.06
N TYR A 45 1.33 12.85 -5.24
CA TYR A 45 0.67 12.25 -6.40
C TYR A 45 -0.79 12.70 -6.50
N ASP A 46 -1.30 12.88 -7.71
CA ASP A 46 -2.68 13.34 -7.89
C ASP A 46 -3.70 12.22 -7.67
N LYS A 47 -3.42 11.02 -8.14
CA LYS A 47 -4.32 9.87 -8.08
C LYS A 47 -3.69 8.72 -7.30
N ILE A 48 -4.13 8.56 -6.06
CA ILE A 48 -3.57 7.57 -5.13
C ILE A 48 -4.57 6.47 -4.86
N GLY A 49 -4.18 5.21 -5.04
CA GLY A 49 -4.94 4.04 -4.62
C GLY A 49 -4.33 3.40 -3.39
N ILE A 50 -5.10 3.27 -2.30
CA ILE A 50 -4.72 2.50 -1.11
C ILE A 50 -5.61 1.26 -1.11
N ILE A 51 -5.03 0.11 -1.39
CA ILE A 51 -5.73 -1.16 -1.51
C ILE A 51 -5.63 -1.90 -0.20
N VAL A 52 -6.78 -2.13 0.42
CA VAL A 52 -6.89 -2.81 1.71
C VAL A 52 -7.68 -4.12 1.58
N PRO A 53 -7.32 -5.17 2.34
CA PRO A 53 -7.93 -6.49 2.17
C PRO A 53 -9.34 -6.60 2.73
N THR A 54 -9.74 -5.72 3.66
CA THR A 54 -11.03 -5.85 4.36
C THR A 54 -11.76 -4.51 4.52
N LYS A 55 -13.10 -4.59 4.66
CA LYS A 55 -13.93 -3.40 4.92
C LYS A 55 -13.60 -2.72 6.26
N SER A 56 -13.18 -3.49 7.26
CA SER A 56 -12.78 -2.94 8.56
C SER A 56 -11.54 -2.05 8.43
N LEU A 57 -10.49 -2.55 7.74
CA LEU A 57 -9.29 -1.77 7.46
C LEU A 57 -9.57 -0.56 6.57
N LEU A 58 -10.54 -0.67 5.65
CA LEU A 58 -10.96 0.45 4.82
C LEU A 58 -11.46 1.63 5.68
N THR A 59 -12.35 1.37 6.64
CA THR A 59 -12.89 2.40 7.54
C THR A 59 -11.80 3.01 8.41
N GLN A 60 -10.92 2.19 8.96
CA GLN A 60 -9.78 2.65 9.75
C GLN A 60 -8.85 3.54 8.94
N THR A 61 -8.41 3.07 7.77
CA THR A 61 -7.51 3.81 6.86
C THR A 61 -8.16 5.12 6.40
N TYR A 62 -9.47 5.12 6.10
CA TYR A 62 -10.19 6.33 5.75
C TYR A 62 -10.13 7.38 6.86
N ASN A 63 -10.45 6.99 8.10
CA ASN A 63 -10.40 7.91 9.23
C ASN A 63 -8.99 8.47 9.44
N ASP A 64 -7.98 7.64 9.28
CA ASP A 64 -6.58 8.01 9.42
C ASP A 64 -6.14 9.02 8.35
N ILE A 65 -6.51 8.80 7.10
CA ILE A 65 -6.18 9.72 5.99
C ILE A 65 -6.99 11.02 6.11
N LYS A 66 -8.27 10.93 6.47
CA LYS A 66 -9.12 12.10 6.68
C LYS A 66 -8.57 13.06 7.73
N ARG A 67 -8.01 12.54 8.83
CA ARG A 67 -7.37 13.34 9.89
C ARG A 67 -6.14 14.13 9.43
N LEU A 68 -5.54 13.79 8.30
CA LEU A 68 -4.40 14.53 7.77
C LEU A 68 -4.80 15.89 7.17
N GLY A 69 -6.08 16.12 6.89
CA GLY A 69 -6.57 17.38 6.34
C GLY A 69 -5.98 17.73 4.97
N LEU A 70 -5.58 16.72 4.18
CA LEU A 70 -4.99 16.94 2.87
C LEU A 70 -6.05 17.34 1.85
N ASN A 71 -5.70 18.18 0.89
CA ASN A 71 -6.59 18.60 -0.19
C ASN A 71 -6.74 17.51 -1.27
N TYR A 72 -7.42 16.41 -0.90
CA TYR A 72 -7.78 15.32 -1.79
C TYR A 72 -9.25 14.94 -1.57
N LYS A 73 -9.94 14.57 -2.64
CA LYS A 73 -11.21 13.87 -2.54
C LYS A 73 -10.95 12.43 -2.07
N LEU A 74 -11.61 12.01 -1.00
CA LEU A 74 -11.53 10.62 -0.52
C LEU A 74 -12.64 9.79 -1.14
N ILE A 75 -12.29 8.66 -1.78
CA ILE A 75 -13.19 7.75 -2.49
C ILE A 75 -13.14 6.37 -1.85
N LEU A 76 -14.27 5.86 -1.41
CA LEU A 76 -14.43 4.53 -0.80
C LEU A 76 -15.18 3.54 -1.70
N HIS A 77 -15.85 4.06 -2.71
CA HIS A 77 -16.63 3.33 -3.70
C HIS A 77 -16.44 3.95 -5.08
N ASP A 78 -16.55 3.13 -6.12
CA ASP A 78 -16.51 3.60 -7.52
C ASP A 78 -17.58 4.65 -7.85
N GLU A 79 -18.75 4.57 -7.21
CA GLU A 79 -19.85 5.54 -7.36
C GLU A 79 -19.55 6.93 -6.76
N MET A 80 -18.55 7.03 -5.88
CA MET A 80 -18.13 8.32 -5.32
C MET A 80 -17.18 9.08 -6.24
N TYR A 81 -16.72 8.45 -7.31
CA TYR A 81 -15.86 9.09 -8.29
C TYR A 81 -16.68 9.96 -9.25
N SER A 82 -16.17 11.16 -9.53
CA SER A 82 -16.64 12.07 -10.59
C SER A 82 -15.42 12.54 -11.38
N GLU A 83 -15.59 12.76 -12.69
CA GLU A 83 -14.53 13.23 -13.59
C GLU A 83 -14.03 14.64 -13.23
N GLU A 84 -14.79 15.38 -12.43
CA GLU A 84 -14.39 16.68 -11.90
C GLU A 84 -13.28 16.61 -10.82
N HIS A 85 -12.97 15.40 -10.35
CA HIS A 85 -11.97 15.21 -9.32
C HIS A 85 -10.57 14.96 -9.90
N ASP A 86 -9.80 16.01 -10.09
CA ASP A 86 -8.42 15.93 -10.57
C ASP A 86 -7.50 15.22 -9.58
N ARG A 87 -7.75 15.42 -8.26
CA ARG A 87 -6.95 14.86 -7.18
C ARG A 87 -7.80 14.05 -6.20
N PHE A 88 -7.48 12.77 -6.08
CA PHE A 88 -8.20 11.92 -5.15
C PHE A 88 -7.33 10.83 -4.52
N ILE A 89 -7.78 10.34 -3.36
CA ILE A 89 -7.25 9.13 -2.72
C ILE A 89 -8.38 8.12 -2.67
N GLY A 90 -8.25 7.04 -3.44
CA GLY A 90 -9.14 5.89 -3.37
C GLY A 90 -8.69 4.93 -2.27
N ILE A 91 -9.48 4.79 -1.21
CA ILE A 91 -9.26 3.79 -0.15
C ILE A 91 -10.25 2.67 -0.43
N LEU A 92 -9.78 1.59 -1.02
CA LEU A 92 -10.63 0.62 -1.71
C LEU A 92 -10.21 -0.81 -1.40
N THR A 93 -11.18 -1.73 -1.43
CA THR A 93 -10.82 -3.14 -1.60
C THR A 93 -10.40 -3.39 -3.04
N GLN A 94 -9.70 -4.50 -3.29
CA GLN A 94 -9.24 -4.85 -4.64
C GLN A 94 -10.39 -4.94 -5.65
N GLU A 95 -11.56 -5.43 -5.24
CA GLU A 95 -12.73 -5.55 -6.10
C GLU A 95 -13.29 -4.16 -6.48
N ARG A 96 -13.38 -3.24 -5.50
CA ARG A 96 -13.84 -1.87 -5.73
C ARG A 96 -12.87 -1.09 -6.61
N ALA A 97 -11.57 -1.24 -6.36
CA ALA A 97 -10.54 -0.62 -7.18
C ALA A 97 -10.57 -1.13 -8.62
N THR A 98 -10.74 -2.44 -8.82
CA THR A 98 -10.87 -3.05 -10.14
C THR A 98 -12.11 -2.50 -10.87
N ARG A 99 -13.26 -2.40 -10.19
CA ARG A 99 -14.46 -1.79 -10.80
C ARG A 99 -14.24 -0.34 -11.18
N LEU A 100 -13.64 0.46 -10.28
CA LEU A 100 -13.33 1.87 -10.53
C LEU A 100 -12.47 2.02 -11.80
N LEU A 101 -11.37 1.29 -11.88
CA LEU A 101 -10.47 1.35 -13.03
C LEU A 101 -11.09 0.77 -14.32
N SER A 102 -12.01 -0.20 -14.20
CA SER A 102 -12.70 -0.75 -15.38
C SER A 102 -13.79 0.17 -15.90
N LYS A 103 -14.48 0.90 -15.01
CA LYS A 103 -15.62 1.76 -15.38
C LYS A 103 -15.17 3.10 -15.94
N TYR A 104 -14.05 3.64 -15.46
CA TYR A 104 -13.58 4.98 -15.83
C TYR A 104 -12.21 4.95 -16.50
N PRO A 105 -11.88 5.89 -17.41
CA PRO A 105 -10.59 5.98 -18.08
C PRO A 105 -9.52 6.61 -17.20
N ILE A 106 -9.42 6.16 -15.94
CA ILE A 106 -8.48 6.67 -14.95
C ILE A 106 -7.45 5.61 -14.56
N HIS A 107 -6.41 6.05 -13.89
CA HIS A 107 -5.36 5.23 -13.30
C HIS A 107 -4.95 5.79 -11.93
N PHE A 108 -4.20 5.02 -11.18
CA PHE A 108 -3.47 5.50 -10.00
C PHE A 108 -2.01 5.80 -10.38
N ASP A 109 -1.49 6.94 -9.94
CA ASP A 109 -0.08 7.28 -10.06
C ASP A 109 0.73 6.54 -9.00
N LEU A 110 0.17 6.47 -7.78
CA LEU A 110 0.69 5.68 -6.67
C LEU A 110 -0.35 4.65 -6.25
N MET A 111 0.06 3.40 -6.15
CA MET A 111 -0.75 2.32 -5.58
C MET A 111 -0.04 1.73 -4.37
N VAL A 112 -0.66 1.84 -3.22
CA VAL A 112 -0.23 1.20 -1.97
C VAL A 112 -1.07 -0.04 -1.76
N VAL A 113 -0.42 -1.20 -1.64
CA VAL A 113 -1.08 -2.49 -1.41
C VAL A 113 -0.78 -2.93 0.02
N ASP A 114 -1.78 -2.84 0.87
CA ASP A 114 -1.67 -3.33 2.25
C ASP A 114 -1.90 -4.84 2.31
N GLU A 115 -1.22 -5.50 3.26
CA GLU A 115 -1.22 -6.95 3.41
C GLU A 115 -0.86 -7.68 2.10
N ALA A 116 0.19 -7.18 1.41
CA ALA A 116 0.60 -7.63 0.08
C ALA A 116 0.96 -9.13 0.01
N HIS A 117 1.23 -9.80 1.14
CA HIS A 117 1.41 -11.25 1.19
C HIS A 117 0.17 -12.02 0.71
N ASN A 118 -0.99 -11.38 0.62
CA ASN A 118 -2.18 -11.98 0.02
C ASN A 118 -2.01 -12.28 -1.49
N LEU A 119 -1.01 -11.70 -2.16
CA LEU A 119 -0.64 -12.07 -3.54
C LEU A 119 -0.16 -13.52 -3.67
N PHE A 120 0.32 -14.14 -2.58
CA PHE A 120 0.81 -15.51 -2.57
C PHE A 120 -0.25 -16.56 -2.22
N LYS A 121 -1.43 -16.11 -1.83
CA LYS A 121 -2.51 -17.04 -1.53
C LYS A 121 -3.04 -17.61 -2.84
N ASP A 122 -3.24 -18.91 -2.85
CA ASP A 122 -3.84 -19.60 -3.99
C ASP A 122 -5.37 -19.49 -3.92
N ASP A 123 -5.88 -18.27 -4.01
CA ASP A 123 -7.28 -17.95 -3.93
C ASP A 123 -7.71 -16.91 -4.99
N SER A 124 -9.01 -16.71 -5.13
CA SER A 124 -9.58 -15.75 -6.07
C SER A 124 -9.15 -14.31 -5.80
N ARG A 125 -8.81 -13.97 -4.57
CA ARG A 125 -8.40 -12.61 -4.19
C ARG A 125 -7.02 -12.26 -4.70
N SER A 126 -6.09 -13.22 -4.68
CA SER A 126 -4.74 -13.03 -5.23
C SER A 126 -4.80 -12.75 -6.73
N ILE A 127 -5.69 -13.45 -7.44
CA ILE A 127 -5.93 -13.25 -8.87
C ILE A 127 -6.49 -11.85 -9.14
N ILE A 128 -7.48 -11.41 -8.37
CA ILE A 128 -8.08 -10.08 -8.53
C ILE A 128 -7.04 -8.98 -8.26
N LEU A 129 -6.23 -9.14 -7.22
CA LEU A 129 -5.18 -8.17 -6.87
C LEU A 129 -4.12 -8.08 -7.96
N SER A 130 -3.66 -9.21 -8.48
CA SER A 130 -2.70 -9.24 -9.60
C SER A 130 -3.28 -8.58 -10.85
N ARG A 131 -4.53 -8.88 -11.18
CA ARG A 131 -5.25 -8.23 -12.31
C ARG A 131 -5.39 -6.73 -12.12
N LEU A 132 -5.71 -6.26 -10.91
CA LEU A 132 -5.81 -4.85 -10.58
C LEU A 132 -4.50 -4.12 -10.86
N ILE A 133 -3.38 -4.68 -10.39
CA ILE A 133 -2.05 -4.08 -10.58
C ILE A 133 -1.70 -4.02 -12.08
N LEU A 134 -1.96 -5.09 -12.82
CA LEU A 134 -1.74 -5.15 -14.27
C LEU A 134 -2.67 -4.20 -15.03
N LEU A 135 -3.93 -4.09 -14.64
CA LEU A 135 -4.88 -3.15 -15.23
C LEU A 135 -4.42 -1.71 -15.05
N ASN A 136 -3.97 -1.34 -13.84
CA ASN A 136 -3.43 -0.01 -13.60
C ASN A 136 -2.16 0.22 -14.43
N TYR A 137 -1.24 -0.75 -14.47
CA TYR A 137 -0.03 -0.67 -15.28
C TYR A 137 -0.30 -0.55 -16.78
N SER A 138 -1.37 -1.17 -17.29
CA SER A 138 -1.76 -1.02 -18.69
C SER A 138 -2.15 0.41 -19.05
N LYS A 139 -2.72 1.14 -18.09
CA LYS A 139 -3.17 2.53 -18.22
C LYS A 139 -2.06 3.55 -17.89
N ASN A 140 -1.19 3.22 -16.94
CA ASN A 140 -0.08 4.07 -16.52
C ASN A 140 1.20 3.25 -16.32
N LYS A 141 2.08 3.26 -17.31
CA LYS A 141 3.39 2.56 -17.25
C LYS A 141 4.35 3.15 -16.22
N LYS A 142 4.08 4.36 -15.75
CA LYS A 142 4.86 5.08 -14.73
C LYS A 142 4.26 4.94 -13.33
N GLN A 143 3.26 4.05 -13.15
CA GLN A 143 2.72 3.80 -11.83
C GLN A 143 3.83 3.47 -10.85
N ARG A 144 3.69 3.93 -9.61
CA ARG A 144 4.54 3.52 -8.50
C ARG A 144 3.79 2.56 -7.59
N LEU A 145 4.45 1.47 -7.18
CA LEU A 145 3.88 0.47 -6.30
C LEU A 145 4.58 0.47 -4.95
N ILE A 146 3.81 0.40 -3.90
CA ILE A 146 4.30 0.20 -2.54
C ILE A 146 3.56 -0.97 -1.93
N TYR A 147 4.29 -2.04 -1.66
CA TYR A 147 3.78 -3.23 -1.01
C TYR A 147 4.11 -3.19 0.48
N LEU A 148 3.08 -3.32 1.31
CA LEU A 148 3.20 -3.41 2.75
C LEU A 148 2.86 -4.84 3.18
N SER A 149 3.77 -5.49 3.90
CA SER A 149 3.55 -6.86 4.37
C SER A 149 4.13 -7.07 5.76
N PRO A 150 3.47 -7.85 6.63
CA PRO A 150 4.05 -8.24 7.91
C PRO A 150 5.09 -9.35 7.77
N LEU A 151 4.96 -10.20 6.75
CA LEU A 151 5.76 -11.41 6.55
C LEU A 151 5.99 -11.62 5.05
N VAL A 152 7.23 -11.54 4.62
CA VAL A 152 7.65 -12.02 3.29
C VAL A 152 9.06 -12.57 3.44
N ASN A 153 9.26 -13.86 3.17
CA ASN A 153 10.58 -14.48 3.21
C ASN A 153 11.50 -13.91 2.12
N ASP A 154 10.93 -13.59 0.96
CA ASP A 154 11.62 -12.92 -0.12
C ASP A 154 10.68 -11.92 -0.83
N GLY A 155 11.00 -10.62 -0.74
CA GLY A 155 10.23 -9.56 -1.36
C GLY A 155 10.19 -9.64 -2.89
N ASN A 156 11.17 -10.31 -3.53
CA ASN A 156 11.17 -10.54 -4.96
C ASN A 156 9.97 -11.35 -5.44
N ASN A 157 9.40 -12.18 -4.58
CA ASN A 157 8.19 -12.94 -4.91
C ASN A 157 6.96 -12.05 -5.16
N LEU A 158 6.93 -10.81 -4.65
CA LEU A 158 5.85 -9.85 -4.92
C LEU A 158 5.94 -9.22 -6.31
N LYS A 159 7.02 -9.46 -7.05
CA LYS A 159 7.21 -8.93 -8.39
C LYS A 159 6.34 -9.68 -9.40
N LEU A 160 5.40 -8.99 -10.00
CA LEU A 160 4.67 -9.54 -11.14
C LEU A 160 5.58 -9.53 -12.37
N ARG A 161 5.75 -10.69 -13.01
CA ARG A 161 6.66 -10.88 -14.16
C ARG A 161 6.37 -9.94 -15.33
N GLN A 162 5.12 -9.50 -15.47
CA GLN A 162 4.66 -8.61 -16.53
C GLN A 162 5.04 -7.14 -16.29
N ILE A 163 5.48 -6.79 -15.09
CA ILE A 163 5.86 -5.43 -14.72
C ILE A 163 7.38 -5.39 -14.60
N ASN A 164 8.00 -4.66 -15.52
CA ASN A 164 9.44 -4.43 -15.47
C ASN A 164 9.73 -3.23 -14.55
N SER A 165 9.74 -3.46 -13.25
CA SER A 165 10.07 -2.44 -12.26
C SER A 165 11.22 -2.87 -11.37
N ASN A 166 12.00 -1.90 -10.93
CA ASN A 166 13.03 -2.12 -9.94
C ASN A 166 12.42 -1.99 -8.54
N PHE A 167 12.51 -3.06 -7.76
CA PHE A 167 12.06 -3.06 -6.36
C PHE A 167 13.21 -2.75 -5.42
N VAL A 168 12.92 -1.91 -4.44
CA VAL A 168 13.76 -1.77 -3.24
C VAL A 168 13.05 -2.47 -2.08
N ILE A 169 13.70 -3.50 -1.54
CA ILE A 169 13.17 -4.25 -0.40
C ILE A 169 13.73 -3.61 0.87
N LYS A 170 12.85 -3.17 1.74
CA LYS A 170 13.16 -2.64 3.06
C LYS A 170 12.46 -3.50 4.10
N GLY A 171 13.21 -4.06 5.02
CA GLY A 171 12.70 -4.92 6.07
C GLY A 171 13.19 -4.49 7.45
N ILE A 172 12.39 -4.76 8.45
CA ILE A 172 12.76 -4.63 9.86
C ILE A 172 12.77 -6.04 10.46
N ASN A 173 13.94 -6.50 10.89
CA ASN A 173 14.15 -7.88 11.33
C ASN A 173 13.87 -8.09 12.82
N HIS A 174 13.46 -7.07 13.57
CA HIS A 174 13.27 -7.17 15.02
C HIS A 174 11.78 -7.05 15.38
N ASP A 175 11.31 -8.00 16.17
CA ASP A 175 10.02 -7.90 16.84
C ASP A 175 10.07 -6.89 17.98
N LEU A 176 9.08 -6.00 18.06
CA LEU A 176 8.91 -5.09 19.20
C LEU A 176 8.53 -5.81 20.51
N LYS A 177 8.21 -7.11 20.42
CA LYS A 177 7.82 -7.93 21.55
C LYS A 177 8.86 -9.03 21.77
N THR A 178 9.60 -8.93 22.84
CA THR A 178 10.39 -10.02 23.38
C THR A 178 9.47 -10.90 24.21
N PHE A 179 9.32 -12.17 23.88
CA PHE A 179 8.61 -13.13 24.70
C PHE A 179 9.63 -13.88 25.54
N GLU A 180 9.59 -13.73 26.87
CA GLU A 180 10.28 -14.60 27.78
C GLU A 180 9.39 -15.81 28.09
N ILE A 181 9.83 -17.00 27.69
CA ILE A 181 9.11 -18.25 27.98
C ILE A 181 9.68 -18.83 29.27
N TYR A 182 8.88 -18.77 30.33
CA TYR A 182 9.21 -19.41 31.59
C TYR A 182 8.67 -20.85 31.58
N TYR A 183 9.56 -21.82 31.67
CA TYR A 183 9.18 -23.21 31.91
C TYR A 183 9.06 -23.44 33.41
N TRP A 184 7.88 -23.80 33.88
CA TRP A 184 7.70 -24.34 35.21
C TRP A 184 8.11 -25.82 35.18
N LYS A 185 9.07 -26.19 36.06
CA LYS A 185 9.42 -27.59 36.31
C LYS A 185 8.48 -28.18 37.37
#